data_d26a2e71fa2d0362b70d382402131630
#
_entry.id   d26a2e71fa2d0362b70d382402131630
#
_cell.length_a   1.000
_cell.length_b   1.000
_cell.length_c   1.000
_cell.angle_alpha   90.00
_cell.angle_beta   90.00
_cell.angle_gamma   90.00
#
_symmetry.space_group_name_H-M   'P 1'
#
loop_
_entity.id
_entity.type
_entity.pdbx_description
1 polymer ?
#
loop_
_entity_poly.entity_id
_entity_poly.type
_entity_poly.pdbx_seq_one_letter_code
_entity_poly.pdbx_strand_id
1 'polypeptide(L)'
;MSSPPALASPARIRTGRDLSITERNWVRAAAIGAAIVAVFAAVYYLEMGAGRWRENLRTAANPTEGAARYVGISHFLLAFLFLATSRRMRAVAPWGSFAVKLAGGALLCVAYALLLPLNPQLAGLLFAVYFLVHDCRDQVHFYFANGDAPEGRDSPRLRRALTWPPFLALVGLTGLAAAAMLLAGRHRHVPVLRELAPPLPAEIIVATLLVVAAAAARWLFLVRQEEPRGVAAFVRTHKPVFLVWCGTLFVVLMDLALTGEVRLIVLLHVTCWYVFVHEQMRRKPPERIPRTGSWAWMRTTAGGFAVLHAGLALALVAAGVIWAYRFQGSPELTEFRVLLDRKSFPFWTILHVTVSLGR
;
A
#
# COMPACT_ATOMS: atom_id res chain seq x y z
N MET A 1 -32.92 -5.26 39.03
CA MET A 1 -32.29 -6.51 38.59
C MET A 1 -31.09 -6.10 37.73
N SER A 2 -29.92 -6.11 38.34
CA SER A 2 -28.64 -5.78 37.64
C SER A 2 -28.16 -7.00 36.88
N SER A 3 -27.96 -6.85 35.58
CA SER A 3 -27.40 -7.88 34.72
C SER A 3 -25.99 -8.28 35.22
N PRO A 4 -25.65 -9.58 35.21
CA PRO A 4 -24.31 -9.99 35.61
C PRO A 4 -23.27 -9.47 34.60
N PRO A 5 -22.05 -9.14 35.09
CA PRO A 5 -20.97 -8.68 34.19
C PRO A 5 -20.61 -9.80 33.21
N ALA A 6 -20.50 -9.45 31.95
CA ALA A 6 -20.05 -10.35 30.89
C ALA A 6 -18.66 -10.91 31.26
N LEU A 7 -18.59 -12.23 31.46
CA LEU A 7 -17.33 -12.94 31.70
C LEU A 7 -16.35 -12.59 30.56
N ALA A 8 -15.26 -11.93 30.89
CA ALA A 8 -14.15 -11.71 29.99
C ALA A 8 -13.69 -13.07 29.45
N SER A 9 -13.72 -13.21 28.15
CA SER A 9 -13.25 -14.41 27.46
C SER A 9 -11.79 -14.66 27.88
N PRO A 10 -11.42 -15.87 28.33
CA PRO A 10 -10.07 -16.13 28.79
C PRO A 10 -9.07 -15.82 27.67
N ALA A 11 -8.11 -14.97 27.99
CA ALA A 11 -7.00 -14.67 27.10
C ALA A 11 -6.35 -16.00 26.67
N ARG A 12 -6.52 -16.38 25.39
CA ARG A 12 -5.89 -17.59 24.84
C ARG A 12 -4.38 -17.41 24.99
N ILE A 13 -3.78 -18.22 25.86
CA ILE A 13 -2.33 -18.33 25.97
C ILE A 13 -1.83 -18.81 24.60
N ARG A 14 -1.23 -17.90 23.82
CA ARG A 14 -0.62 -18.23 22.53
C ARG A 14 0.58 -19.13 22.79
N THR A 15 0.51 -20.36 22.33
CA THR A 15 1.70 -21.21 22.21
C THR A 15 2.62 -20.55 21.19
N GLY A 16 3.91 -20.40 21.49
CA GLY A 16 4.85 -19.55 20.75
C GLY A 16 5.08 -19.91 19.25
N ARG A 17 4.24 -20.78 18.69
CA ARG A 17 4.25 -21.22 17.26
C ARG A 17 3.12 -20.63 16.42
N ASP A 18 2.09 -20.03 17.03
CA ASP A 18 0.94 -19.56 16.27
C ASP A 18 1.18 -18.14 15.72
N LEU A 19 1.01 -17.99 14.41
CA LEU A 19 1.06 -16.68 13.75
C LEU A 19 0.01 -15.75 14.36
N SER A 20 0.36 -14.49 14.55
CA SER A 20 -0.59 -13.43 14.92
C SER A 20 -1.62 -13.23 13.80
N ILE A 21 -2.69 -12.51 14.10
CA ILE A 21 -3.71 -12.22 13.11
C ILE A 21 -3.14 -11.35 12.00
N THR A 22 -2.31 -10.38 12.36
CA THR A 22 -1.64 -9.48 11.40
C THR A 22 -0.70 -10.26 10.47
N GLU A 23 0.10 -11.18 10.99
CA GLU A 23 0.97 -12.04 10.19
C GLU A 23 0.16 -12.93 9.23
N ARG A 24 -0.88 -13.60 9.72
CA ARG A 24 -1.76 -14.43 8.87
C ARG A 24 -2.44 -13.62 7.78
N ASN A 25 -2.93 -12.44 8.10
CA ASN A 25 -3.57 -11.57 7.13
C ASN A 25 -2.58 -11.11 6.07
N TRP A 26 -1.35 -10.77 6.46
CA TRP A 26 -0.31 -10.40 5.51
C TRP A 26 0.05 -11.57 4.57
N VAL A 27 0.24 -12.78 5.10
CA VAL A 27 0.52 -13.98 4.28
C VAL A 27 -0.62 -14.25 3.30
N ARG A 28 -1.88 -14.14 3.75
CA ARG A 28 -3.05 -14.27 2.87
C ARG A 28 -3.07 -13.20 1.78
N ALA A 29 -2.78 -11.97 2.14
CA ALA A 29 -2.72 -10.86 1.18
C ALA A 29 -1.63 -11.07 0.14
N ALA A 30 -0.44 -11.49 0.56
CA ALA A 30 0.67 -11.81 -0.34
C ALA A 30 0.32 -12.97 -1.29
N ALA A 31 -0.35 -14.02 -0.79
CA ALA A 31 -0.83 -15.14 -1.61
C ALA A 31 -1.90 -14.70 -2.63
N ILE A 32 -2.85 -13.86 -2.24
CA ILE A 32 -3.86 -13.29 -3.15
C ILE A 32 -3.17 -12.41 -4.20
N GLY A 33 -2.24 -11.55 -3.79
CA GLY A 33 -1.46 -10.72 -4.71
C GLY A 33 -0.68 -11.54 -5.73
N ALA A 34 0.00 -12.59 -5.28
CA ALA A 34 0.72 -13.52 -6.14
C ALA A 34 -0.22 -14.24 -7.14
N ALA A 35 -1.40 -14.69 -6.68
CA ALA A 35 -2.40 -15.30 -7.55
C ALA A 35 -2.91 -14.33 -8.63
N ILE A 36 -3.17 -13.07 -8.26
CA ILE A 36 -3.57 -12.02 -9.21
C ILE A 36 -2.46 -11.80 -10.25
N VAL A 37 -1.20 -11.65 -9.83
CA VAL A 37 -0.07 -11.52 -10.75
C VAL A 37 0.05 -12.74 -11.67
N ALA A 38 -0.12 -13.96 -11.14
CA ALA A 38 -0.08 -15.17 -11.94
C ALA A 38 -1.19 -15.21 -13.02
N VAL A 39 -2.40 -14.78 -12.70
CA VAL A 39 -3.51 -14.67 -13.68
C VAL A 39 -3.16 -13.66 -14.77
N PHE A 40 -2.71 -12.46 -14.40
CA PHE A 40 -2.28 -11.47 -15.38
C PHE A 40 -1.10 -11.98 -16.23
N ALA A 41 -0.15 -12.65 -15.59
CA ALA A 41 0.98 -13.27 -16.27
C ALA A 41 0.53 -14.33 -17.30
N ALA A 42 -0.41 -15.20 -16.93
CA ALA A 42 -0.97 -16.20 -17.84
C ALA A 42 -1.67 -15.55 -19.04
N VAL A 43 -2.48 -14.51 -18.82
CA VAL A 43 -3.15 -13.76 -19.89
C VAL A 43 -2.12 -13.13 -20.84
N TYR A 44 -1.10 -12.46 -20.31
CA TYR A 44 -0.04 -11.87 -21.12
C TYR A 44 0.76 -12.91 -21.89
N TYR A 45 1.04 -14.07 -21.27
CA TYR A 45 1.71 -15.17 -21.94
C TYR A 45 0.90 -15.74 -23.10
N LEU A 46 -0.39 -15.92 -22.92
CA LEU A 46 -1.29 -16.42 -23.98
C LEU A 46 -1.45 -15.39 -25.11
N GLU A 47 -1.51 -14.10 -24.80
CA GLU A 47 -1.69 -13.04 -25.78
C GLU A 47 -0.43 -12.81 -26.63
N MET A 48 0.76 -12.83 -26.03
CA MET A 48 2.00 -12.44 -26.68
C MET A 48 2.88 -13.60 -27.15
N GLY A 49 2.56 -14.81 -26.70
CA GLY A 49 3.39 -15.98 -26.94
C GLY A 49 4.70 -16.03 -26.13
N ALA A 50 5.27 -17.21 -25.99
CA ALA A 50 6.39 -17.49 -25.10
C ALA A 50 7.68 -16.69 -25.40
N GLY A 51 7.92 -16.36 -26.69
CA GLY A 51 9.14 -15.69 -27.15
C GLY A 51 9.28 -14.23 -26.72
N ARG A 52 8.16 -13.53 -26.58
CA ARG A 52 8.14 -12.09 -26.23
C ARG A 52 8.01 -11.83 -24.73
N TRP A 53 7.77 -12.85 -23.95
CA TRP A 53 7.57 -12.75 -22.51
C TRP A 53 8.72 -12.07 -21.76
N ARG A 54 9.97 -12.45 -22.06
CA ARG A 54 11.15 -11.88 -21.38
C ARG A 54 11.37 -10.41 -21.68
N GLU A 55 11.06 -10.00 -22.90
CA GLU A 55 11.18 -8.61 -23.33
C GLU A 55 10.11 -7.75 -22.68
N ASN A 56 8.90 -8.25 -22.55
CA ASN A 56 7.76 -7.55 -22.00
C ASN A 56 7.72 -7.44 -20.48
N LEU A 57 8.45 -8.27 -19.73
CA LEU A 57 8.62 -8.07 -18.28
C LEU A 57 9.30 -6.74 -17.93
N ARG A 58 10.08 -6.19 -18.87
CA ARG A 58 10.80 -4.91 -18.71
C ARG A 58 10.10 -3.72 -19.38
N THR A 59 9.00 -3.93 -20.08
CA THR A 59 8.28 -2.89 -20.81
C THR A 59 7.01 -2.45 -20.08
N ALA A 60 6.38 -1.39 -20.60
CA ALA A 60 5.13 -0.83 -20.05
C ALA A 60 3.93 -1.79 -20.03
N ALA A 61 4.01 -2.94 -20.69
CA ALA A 61 2.99 -3.98 -20.72
C ALA A 61 3.22 -5.13 -19.71
N ASN A 62 3.92 -4.84 -18.64
CA ASN A 62 4.25 -5.79 -17.58
C ASN A 62 2.98 -6.27 -16.82
N PRO A 63 2.80 -7.60 -16.58
CA PRO A 63 1.64 -8.12 -15.87
C PRO A 63 1.51 -7.61 -14.44
N THR A 64 2.61 -7.29 -13.75
CA THR A 64 2.56 -6.68 -12.42
C THR A 64 1.97 -5.28 -12.45
N GLU A 65 2.19 -4.53 -13.51
CA GLU A 65 1.58 -3.22 -13.73
C GLU A 65 0.07 -3.34 -13.92
N GLY A 66 -0.37 -4.22 -14.80
CA GLY A 66 -1.80 -4.45 -15.04
C GLY A 66 -2.52 -4.83 -13.74
N ALA A 67 -1.95 -5.80 -13.00
CA ALA A 67 -2.48 -6.23 -11.71
C ALA A 67 -2.57 -5.08 -10.69
N ALA A 68 -1.49 -4.35 -10.48
CA ALA A 68 -1.44 -3.23 -9.53
C ALA A 68 -2.41 -2.10 -9.92
N ARG A 69 -2.49 -1.76 -11.20
CA ARG A 69 -3.33 -0.68 -11.71
C ARG A 69 -4.82 -0.97 -11.57
N TYR A 70 -5.31 -2.08 -12.11
CA TYR A 70 -6.74 -2.37 -12.08
C TYR A 70 -7.25 -2.66 -10.68
N VAL A 71 -6.50 -3.42 -9.89
CA VAL A 71 -6.85 -3.70 -8.50
C VAL A 71 -6.68 -2.45 -7.63
N GLY A 72 -5.64 -1.63 -7.86
CA GLY A 72 -5.43 -0.36 -7.17
C GLY A 72 -6.56 0.65 -7.44
N ILE A 73 -6.93 0.87 -8.70
CA ILE A 73 -8.03 1.79 -9.04
C ILE A 73 -9.35 1.31 -8.43
N SER A 74 -9.65 0.01 -8.45
CA SER A 74 -10.85 -0.53 -7.82
C SER A 74 -10.88 -0.24 -6.31
N HIS A 75 -9.75 -0.38 -5.62
CA HIS A 75 -9.60 -0.03 -4.22
C HIS A 75 -9.85 1.46 -3.96
N PHE A 76 -9.28 2.34 -4.77
CA PHE A 76 -9.45 3.79 -4.62
C PHE A 76 -10.90 4.20 -4.81
N LEU A 77 -11.57 3.69 -5.85
CA LEU A 77 -12.99 3.95 -6.12
C LEU A 77 -13.86 3.46 -4.96
N LEU A 78 -13.60 2.26 -4.42
CA LEU A 78 -14.33 1.75 -3.26
C LEU A 78 -14.10 2.60 -2.01
N ALA A 79 -12.87 3.04 -1.76
CA ALA A 79 -12.56 3.91 -0.63
C ALA A 79 -13.33 5.23 -0.71
N PHE A 80 -13.39 5.86 -1.89
CA PHE A 80 -14.20 7.06 -2.13
C PHE A 80 -15.70 6.79 -1.99
N LEU A 81 -16.19 5.69 -2.56
CA LEU A 81 -17.58 5.29 -2.47
C LEU A 81 -18.03 5.06 -1.04
N PHE A 82 -17.23 4.35 -0.23
CA PHE A 82 -17.54 4.14 1.17
C PHE A 82 -17.47 5.44 1.97
N LEU A 83 -16.52 6.31 1.70
CA LEU A 83 -16.44 7.62 2.34
C LEU A 83 -17.68 8.46 2.03
N ALA A 84 -18.09 8.51 0.78
CA ALA A 84 -19.27 9.28 0.35
C ALA A 84 -20.59 8.73 0.92
N THR A 85 -20.71 7.42 1.10
CA THR A 85 -21.99 6.77 1.43
C THR A 85 -22.12 6.33 2.90
N SER A 86 -21.02 6.31 3.68
CA SER A 86 -21.04 5.85 5.08
C SER A 86 -21.31 7.00 6.05
N ARG A 87 -22.43 6.92 6.78
CA ARG A 87 -22.76 7.88 7.86
C ARG A 87 -21.70 7.90 8.96
N ARG A 88 -21.17 6.72 9.33
CA ARG A 88 -20.12 6.58 10.34
C ARG A 88 -18.83 7.28 9.90
N MET A 89 -18.44 7.09 8.66
CA MET A 89 -17.25 7.76 8.12
C MET A 89 -17.44 9.28 8.08
N ARG A 90 -18.64 9.76 7.76
CA ARG A 90 -18.97 11.20 7.77
C ARG A 90 -19.01 11.81 9.17
N ALA A 91 -19.38 11.04 10.19
CA ALA A 91 -19.32 11.49 11.57
C ALA A 91 -17.88 11.73 12.05
N VAL A 92 -16.93 10.91 11.58
CA VAL A 92 -15.50 11.03 11.92
C VAL A 92 -14.76 12.00 10.99
N ALA A 93 -15.20 12.10 9.73
CA ALA A 93 -14.63 12.98 8.71
C ALA A 93 -15.75 13.85 8.09
N PRO A 94 -16.07 14.98 8.68
CA PRO A 94 -17.09 15.88 8.15
C PRO A 94 -16.71 16.39 6.75
N TRP A 95 -17.73 16.73 5.93
CA TRP A 95 -17.55 17.13 4.54
C TRP A 95 -16.51 18.25 4.34
N GLY A 96 -16.42 19.21 5.29
CA GLY A 96 -15.40 20.25 5.24
C GLY A 96 -13.99 19.70 5.30
N SER A 97 -13.71 18.77 6.23
CA SER A 97 -12.41 18.09 6.32
C SER A 97 -12.11 17.26 5.07
N PHE A 98 -13.13 16.60 4.52
CA PHE A 98 -12.96 15.85 3.27
C PHE A 98 -12.64 16.76 2.09
N ALA A 99 -13.35 17.88 1.95
CA ALA A 99 -13.11 18.87 0.89
C ALA A 99 -11.69 19.47 0.97
N VAL A 100 -11.22 19.81 2.17
CA VAL A 100 -9.84 20.30 2.40
C VAL A 100 -8.81 19.26 1.99
N LYS A 101 -9.01 17.99 2.36
CA LYS A 101 -8.10 16.91 1.97
C LYS A 101 -8.13 16.65 0.46
N LEU A 102 -9.30 16.69 -0.15
CA LEU A 102 -9.44 16.53 -1.60
C LEU A 102 -8.74 17.68 -2.35
N ALA A 103 -8.93 18.94 -1.88
CA ALA A 103 -8.23 20.10 -2.44
C ALA A 103 -6.71 19.99 -2.27
N GLY A 104 -6.24 19.56 -1.09
CA GLY A 104 -4.83 19.28 -0.85
C GLY A 104 -4.27 18.18 -1.75
N GLY A 105 -5.03 17.11 -1.96
CA GLY A 105 -4.69 16.04 -2.90
C GLY A 105 -4.63 16.54 -4.35
N ALA A 106 -5.59 17.36 -4.77
CA ALA A 106 -5.58 17.97 -6.10
C ALA A 106 -4.36 18.88 -6.29
N LEU A 107 -4.01 19.68 -5.29
CA LEU A 107 -2.80 20.52 -5.31
C LEU A 107 -1.52 19.67 -5.42
N LEU A 108 -1.42 18.56 -4.69
CA LEU A 108 -0.30 17.63 -4.81
C LEU A 108 -0.25 16.97 -6.19
N CYS A 109 -1.41 16.64 -6.79
CA CYS A 109 -1.48 16.14 -8.16
C CYS A 109 -0.93 17.17 -9.17
N VAL A 110 -1.30 18.45 -9.02
CA VAL A 110 -0.76 19.53 -9.85
C VAL A 110 0.75 19.66 -9.66
N ALA A 111 1.22 19.68 -8.43
CA ALA A 111 2.66 19.74 -8.13
C ALA A 111 3.42 18.56 -8.74
N TYR A 112 2.87 17.34 -8.64
CA TYR A 112 3.43 16.15 -9.27
C TYR A 112 3.45 16.26 -10.79
N ALA A 113 2.36 16.74 -11.42
CA ALA A 113 2.26 16.92 -12.86
C ALA A 113 3.26 17.95 -13.40
N LEU A 114 3.54 19.01 -12.64
CA LEU A 114 4.54 20.03 -12.97
C LEU A 114 5.98 19.51 -12.78
N LEU A 115 6.20 18.70 -11.75
CA LEU A 115 7.52 18.15 -11.45
C LEU A 115 7.91 17.01 -12.41
N LEU A 116 6.95 16.20 -12.84
CA LEU A 116 7.20 15.01 -13.66
C LEU A 116 7.99 15.31 -14.96
N PRO A 117 7.67 16.32 -15.78
CA PRO A 117 8.44 16.66 -16.97
C PRO A 117 9.80 17.32 -16.66
N LEU A 118 9.93 17.97 -15.48
CA LEU A 118 11.17 18.65 -15.08
C LEU A 118 12.18 17.65 -14.50
N ASN A 119 11.73 16.73 -13.68
CA ASN A 119 12.57 15.72 -13.05
C ASN A 119 11.75 14.47 -12.72
N PRO A 120 11.61 13.52 -13.66
CA PRO A 120 10.80 12.32 -13.49
C PRO A 120 11.31 11.41 -12.37
N GLN A 121 12.63 11.40 -12.09
CA GLN A 121 13.24 10.59 -11.03
C GLN A 121 12.82 11.12 -9.65
N LEU A 122 12.92 12.45 -9.46
CA LEU A 122 12.49 13.08 -8.22
C LEU A 122 10.98 12.93 -8.00
N ALA A 123 10.17 13.11 -9.05
CA ALA A 123 8.74 12.88 -9.00
C ALA A 123 8.40 11.45 -8.57
N GLY A 124 9.05 10.45 -9.19
CA GLY A 124 8.89 9.04 -8.85
C GLY A 124 9.32 8.72 -7.42
N LEU A 125 10.46 9.28 -6.98
CA LEU A 125 10.94 9.10 -5.61
C LEU A 125 9.97 9.68 -4.58
N LEU A 126 9.53 10.92 -4.76
CA LEU A 126 8.58 11.57 -3.85
C LEU A 126 7.24 10.82 -3.80
N PHE A 127 6.77 10.34 -4.95
CA PHE A 127 5.59 9.49 -5.03
C PHE A 127 5.77 8.19 -4.24
N ALA A 128 6.89 7.49 -4.44
CA ALA A 128 7.17 6.23 -3.74
C ALA A 128 7.26 6.43 -2.22
N VAL A 129 7.95 7.49 -1.78
CA VAL A 129 8.05 7.86 -0.35
C VAL A 129 6.66 8.16 0.23
N TYR A 130 5.86 8.95 -0.49
CA TYR A 130 4.52 9.33 -0.03
C TYR A 130 3.61 8.10 0.12
N PHE A 131 3.63 7.20 -0.87
CA PHE A 131 2.88 5.95 -0.82
C PHE A 131 3.36 5.02 0.30
N LEU A 132 4.68 4.86 0.45
CA LEU A 132 5.26 4.01 1.47
C LEU A 132 4.89 4.46 2.89
N VAL A 133 4.92 5.77 3.16
CA VAL A 133 4.47 6.31 4.46
C VAL A 133 3.01 5.96 4.73
N HIS A 134 2.17 6.01 3.71
CA HIS A 134 0.76 5.62 3.82
C HIS A 134 0.62 4.11 4.13
N ASP A 135 1.28 3.25 3.36
CA ASP A 135 1.25 1.80 3.59
C ASP A 135 1.73 1.44 4.99
N CYS A 136 2.84 2.05 5.44
CA CYS A 136 3.36 1.86 6.79
C CYS A 136 2.33 2.20 7.88
N ARG A 137 1.61 3.29 7.72
CA ARG A 137 0.58 3.71 8.68
C ARG A 137 -0.60 2.76 8.70
N ASP A 138 -1.02 2.27 7.54
CA ASP A 138 -2.12 1.32 7.45
C ASP A 138 -1.75 -0.03 8.06
N GLN A 139 -0.54 -0.53 7.86
CA GLN A 139 -0.06 -1.76 8.50
C GLN A 139 -0.03 -1.63 10.04
N VAL A 140 0.43 -0.51 10.56
CA VAL A 140 0.37 -0.23 12.00
C VAL A 140 -1.08 -0.13 12.49
N HIS A 141 -1.97 0.51 11.71
CA HIS A 141 -3.40 0.54 12.03
C HIS A 141 -3.99 -0.88 12.07
N PHE A 142 -3.67 -1.73 11.10
CA PHE A 142 -4.14 -3.12 11.07
C PHE A 142 -3.67 -3.91 12.29
N TYR A 143 -2.42 -3.72 12.71
CA TYR A 143 -1.86 -4.35 13.90
C TYR A 143 -2.67 -4.04 15.16
N PHE A 144 -2.99 -2.76 15.41
CA PHE A 144 -3.80 -2.36 16.55
C PHE A 144 -5.26 -2.82 16.42
N ALA A 145 -5.85 -2.65 15.25
CA ALA A 145 -7.24 -3.03 14.99
C ALA A 145 -7.49 -4.55 15.03
N ASN A 146 -6.46 -5.35 14.74
CA ASN A 146 -6.51 -6.81 14.88
C ASN A 146 -6.42 -7.29 16.33
N GLY A 147 -6.04 -6.41 17.28
CA GLY A 147 -5.83 -6.77 18.68
C GLY A 147 -4.53 -7.55 18.91
N ASP A 148 -3.52 -7.40 18.02
CA ASP A 148 -2.21 -8.02 18.20
C ASP A 148 -1.27 -7.16 19.07
N ALA A 149 -1.61 -5.89 19.26
CA ALA A 149 -0.90 -5.00 20.18
C ALA A 149 -1.19 -5.38 21.65
N PRO A 150 -0.21 -5.18 22.55
CA PRO A 150 -0.45 -5.34 23.98
C PRO A 150 -1.59 -4.44 24.48
N GLU A 151 -2.46 -4.97 25.33
CA GLU A 151 -3.61 -4.23 25.87
C GLU A 151 -3.17 -2.93 26.56
N GLY A 152 -3.93 -1.86 26.34
CA GLY A 152 -3.68 -0.55 26.96
C GLY A 152 -2.50 0.23 26.38
N ARG A 153 -1.78 -0.29 25.40
CA ARG A 153 -0.59 0.35 24.81
C ARG A 153 -0.84 1.06 23.48
N ASP A 154 -2.05 1.48 23.16
CA ASP A 154 -2.29 2.27 21.94
C ASP A 154 -2.02 3.76 22.21
N SER A 155 -0.86 4.25 21.81
CA SER A 155 -0.49 5.65 21.94
C SER A 155 -0.03 6.23 20.59
N PRO A 156 -0.23 7.55 20.33
CA PRO A 156 0.30 8.20 19.14
C PRO A 156 1.83 8.08 19.01
N ARG A 157 2.53 7.99 20.15
CA ARG A 157 3.98 7.83 20.20
C ARG A 157 4.38 6.43 19.77
N LEU A 158 3.74 5.40 20.31
CA LEU A 158 3.97 4.01 19.91
C LEU A 158 3.68 3.80 18.43
N ARG A 159 2.56 4.35 17.92
CA ARG A 159 2.25 4.30 16.48
C ARG A 159 3.37 4.91 15.64
N ARG A 160 3.94 6.06 16.05
CA ARG A 160 5.09 6.66 15.36
C ARG A 160 6.32 5.76 15.43
N ALA A 161 6.63 5.20 16.59
CA ALA A 161 7.77 4.29 16.77
C ALA A 161 7.65 3.04 15.88
N LEU A 162 6.44 2.55 15.64
CA LEU A 162 6.19 1.40 14.76
C LEU A 162 6.15 1.77 13.27
N THR A 163 5.91 3.02 12.89
CA THR A 163 5.82 3.44 11.49
C THR A 163 7.20 3.75 10.87
N TRP A 164 8.15 4.25 11.67
CA TRP A 164 9.45 4.71 11.18
C TRP A 164 10.44 3.64 10.70
N PRO A 165 10.54 2.44 11.34
CA PRO A 165 11.57 1.47 10.99
C PRO A 165 11.61 1.04 9.52
N PRO A 166 10.50 0.72 8.87
CA PRO A 166 10.53 0.30 7.47
C PRO A 166 10.87 1.44 6.51
N PHE A 167 10.44 2.65 6.83
CA PHE A 167 10.83 3.83 6.08
C PHE A 167 12.36 4.02 6.12
N LEU A 168 12.94 3.96 7.32
CA LEU A 168 14.39 4.05 7.51
C LEU A 168 15.14 2.92 6.82
N ALA A 169 14.62 1.68 6.94
CA ALA A 169 15.22 0.52 6.29
C ALA A 169 15.22 0.68 4.76
N LEU A 170 14.12 1.11 4.18
CA LEU A 170 14.01 1.30 2.73
C LEU A 170 14.94 2.42 2.24
N VAL A 171 14.89 3.59 2.87
CA VAL A 171 15.75 4.73 2.50
C VAL A 171 17.22 4.39 2.72
N GLY A 172 17.56 3.75 3.85
CA GLY A 172 18.91 3.32 4.16
C GLY A 172 19.43 2.28 3.17
N LEU A 173 18.67 1.25 2.85
CA LEU A 173 19.05 0.20 1.90
C LEU A 173 19.17 0.76 0.48
N THR A 174 18.27 1.63 0.05
CA THR A 174 18.34 2.28 -1.25
C THR A 174 19.58 3.17 -1.35
N GLY A 175 19.86 3.95 -0.30
CA GLY A 175 21.06 4.79 -0.22
C GLY A 175 22.36 3.95 -0.21
N LEU A 176 22.41 2.87 0.56
CA LEU A 176 23.55 1.95 0.58
C LEU A 176 23.74 1.22 -0.75
N ALA A 177 22.66 0.76 -1.39
CA ALA A 177 22.74 0.13 -2.69
C ALA A 177 23.22 1.11 -3.76
N ALA A 178 22.73 2.35 -3.76
CA ALA A 178 23.21 3.41 -4.65
C ALA A 178 24.69 3.71 -4.42
N ALA A 179 25.13 3.88 -3.18
CA ALA A 179 26.53 4.11 -2.82
C ALA A 179 27.42 2.94 -3.24
N ALA A 180 27.02 1.68 -2.95
CA ALA A 180 27.77 0.49 -3.33
C ALA A 180 27.94 0.37 -4.86
N MET A 181 26.88 0.70 -5.62
CA MET A 181 26.92 0.65 -7.08
C MET A 181 27.76 1.77 -7.70
N LEU A 182 27.75 2.96 -7.10
CA LEU A 182 28.64 4.06 -7.50
C LEU A 182 30.10 3.68 -7.28
N LEU A 183 30.43 3.12 -6.11
CA LEU A 183 31.79 2.67 -5.77
C LEU A 183 32.25 1.51 -6.66
N ALA A 184 31.34 0.60 -7.03
CA ALA A 184 31.67 -0.54 -7.89
C ALA A 184 31.65 -0.22 -9.38
N GLY A 185 31.34 1.02 -9.80
CA GLY A 185 31.17 1.40 -11.21
C GLY A 185 30.05 0.65 -11.93
N ARG A 186 29.19 -0.07 -11.19
CA ARG A 186 28.15 -0.96 -11.72
C ARG A 186 26.75 -0.34 -11.79
N HIS A 187 26.63 0.96 -11.56
CA HIS A 187 25.35 1.69 -11.60
C HIS A 187 24.57 1.52 -12.93
N ARG A 188 25.28 1.18 -14.03
CA ARG A 188 24.65 0.95 -15.34
C ARG A 188 23.86 -0.35 -15.46
N HIS A 189 23.99 -1.27 -14.52
CA HIS A 189 23.32 -2.58 -14.56
C HIS A 189 22.01 -2.62 -13.80
N VAL A 190 21.69 -1.61 -13.02
CA VAL A 190 20.41 -1.49 -12.33
C VAL A 190 19.56 -0.45 -13.05
N PRO A 191 18.40 -0.82 -13.62
CA PRO A 191 17.59 0.07 -14.44
C PRO A 191 17.25 1.39 -13.75
N VAL A 192 16.87 1.35 -12.46
CA VAL A 192 16.54 2.56 -11.68
C VAL A 192 17.76 3.47 -11.50
N LEU A 193 18.95 2.89 -11.29
CA LEU A 193 20.18 3.67 -11.09
C LEU A 193 20.80 4.10 -12.42
N ARG A 194 20.53 3.37 -13.51
CA ARG A 194 20.92 3.78 -14.87
C ARG A 194 20.21 5.06 -15.32
N GLU A 195 18.96 5.23 -14.89
CA GLU A 195 18.18 6.44 -15.21
C GLU A 195 18.52 7.61 -14.29
N LEU A 196 19.20 7.36 -13.15
CA LEU A 196 19.73 8.39 -12.26
C LEU A 196 21.10 8.94 -12.72
N ALA A 197 21.53 8.65 -13.94
CA ALA A 197 22.75 9.24 -14.51
C ALA A 197 22.53 10.72 -14.91
N PRO A 198 23.38 11.65 -14.47
CA PRO A 198 24.73 11.46 -13.94
C PRO A 198 24.71 10.90 -12.51
N PRO A 199 25.83 10.29 -12.05
CA PRO A 199 25.90 9.73 -10.70
C PRO A 199 25.42 10.77 -9.70
N LEU A 200 24.58 10.34 -8.74
CA LEU A 200 24.11 11.21 -7.66
C LEU A 200 25.32 11.92 -7.06
N PRO A 201 25.33 13.26 -7.00
CA PRO A 201 26.41 13.99 -6.36
C PRO A 201 26.68 13.43 -4.97
N ALA A 202 27.95 13.34 -4.58
CA ALA A 202 28.33 12.81 -3.28
C ALA A 202 27.60 13.53 -2.13
N GLU A 203 27.27 14.81 -2.34
CA GLU A 203 26.50 15.65 -1.42
C GLU A 203 25.09 15.11 -1.17
N ILE A 204 24.40 14.62 -2.21
CA ILE A 204 23.07 14.02 -2.07
C ILE A 204 23.15 12.71 -1.28
N ILE A 205 24.17 11.88 -1.53
CA ILE A 205 24.40 10.65 -0.78
C ILE A 205 24.65 10.97 0.69
N VAL A 206 25.54 11.91 0.98
CA VAL A 206 25.85 12.35 2.35
C VAL A 206 24.61 12.94 3.02
N ALA A 207 23.88 13.84 2.35
CA ALA A 207 22.64 14.41 2.88
C ALA A 207 21.60 13.33 3.20
N THR A 208 21.42 12.33 2.31
CA THR A 208 20.51 11.21 2.54
C THR A 208 20.94 10.38 3.76
N LEU A 209 22.23 10.08 3.90
CA LEU A 209 22.75 9.35 5.06
C LEU A 209 22.56 10.12 6.37
N LEU A 210 22.75 11.44 6.35
CA LEU A 210 22.52 12.31 7.52
C LEU A 210 21.02 12.32 7.91
N VAL A 211 20.11 12.41 6.93
CA VAL A 211 18.67 12.33 7.19
C VAL A 211 18.28 10.98 7.78
N VAL A 212 18.83 9.88 7.24
CA VAL A 212 18.59 8.53 7.77
C VAL A 212 19.14 8.40 9.19
N ALA A 213 20.34 8.89 9.45
CA ALA A 213 20.95 8.86 10.78
C ALA A 213 20.14 9.66 11.80
N ALA A 214 19.70 10.89 11.44
CA ALA A 214 18.85 11.71 12.29
C ALA A 214 17.49 11.04 12.59
N ALA A 215 16.88 10.46 11.56
CA ALA A 215 15.63 9.71 11.71
C ALA A 215 15.82 8.46 12.58
N ALA A 216 16.93 7.72 12.42
CA ALA A 216 17.28 6.58 13.27
C ALA A 216 17.48 6.99 14.73
N ALA A 217 18.20 8.08 14.98
CA ALA A 217 18.38 8.62 16.34
C ALA A 217 17.01 9.01 16.97
N ARG A 218 16.14 9.67 16.19
CA ARG A 218 14.78 10.00 16.61
C ARG A 218 13.96 8.74 16.92
N TRP A 219 14.06 7.71 16.07
CA TRP A 219 13.39 6.44 16.30
C TRP A 219 13.88 5.77 17.58
N LEU A 220 15.19 5.68 17.81
CA LEU A 220 15.77 5.13 19.05
C LEU A 220 15.28 5.85 20.29
N PHE A 221 15.17 7.19 20.21
CA PHE A 221 14.60 7.99 21.29
C PHE A 221 13.14 7.62 21.59
N LEU A 222 12.29 7.48 20.56
CA LEU A 222 10.90 7.07 20.71
C LEU A 222 10.79 5.65 21.31
N VAL A 223 11.63 4.72 20.83
CA VAL A 223 11.63 3.34 21.33
C VAL A 223 12.04 3.30 22.80
N ARG A 224 13.06 4.04 23.23
CA ARG A 224 13.47 4.11 24.63
C ARG A 224 12.38 4.66 25.55
N GLN A 225 11.56 5.57 25.06
CA GLN A 225 10.41 6.10 25.82
C GLN A 225 9.26 5.09 25.96
N GLU A 226 9.04 4.24 24.96
CA GLU A 226 7.97 3.24 24.97
C GLU A 226 8.40 1.92 25.62
N GLU A 227 9.71 1.56 25.51
CA GLU A 227 10.25 0.30 26.04
C GLU A 227 11.62 0.55 26.71
N PRO A 228 11.64 0.84 28.02
CA PRO A 228 12.87 1.11 28.76
C PRO A 228 13.91 -0.03 28.71
N ARG A 229 13.45 -1.28 28.49
CA ARG A 229 14.33 -2.45 28.35
C ARG A 229 15.11 -2.47 27.02
N GLY A 230 14.85 -1.51 26.15
CA GLY A 230 15.60 -1.27 24.93
C GLY A 230 15.01 -1.88 23.65
N VAL A 231 15.72 -1.67 22.54
CA VAL A 231 15.26 -2.00 21.18
C VAL A 231 14.90 -3.48 21.01
N ALA A 232 15.74 -4.38 21.56
CA ALA A 232 15.48 -5.83 21.42
C ALA A 232 14.19 -6.27 22.11
N ALA A 233 13.84 -5.67 23.24
CA ALA A 233 12.58 -5.91 23.92
C ALA A 233 11.41 -5.32 23.13
N PHE A 234 11.56 -4.11 22.59
CA PHE A 234 10.58 -3.46 21.73
C PHE A 234 10.25 -4.31 20.49
N VAL A 235 11.27 -4.76 19.77
CA VAL A 235 11.10 -5.62 18.58
C VAL A 235 10.43 -6.94 18.94
N ARG A 236 10.81 -7.57 20.05
CA ARG A 236 10.15 -8.81 20.51
C ARG A 236 8.68 -8.62 20.86
N THR A 237 8.36 -7.53 21.55
CA THR A 237 6.98 -7.18 21.95
C THR A 237 6.09 -6.92 20.72
N HIS A 238 6.64 -6.28 19.69
CA HIS A 238 5.92 -5.91 18.47
C HIS A 238 6.35 -6.74 17.25
N LYS A 239 6.85 -7.98 17.49
CA LYS A 239 7.34 -8.90 16.45
C LYS A 239 6.43 -8.99 15.21
N PRO A 240 5.09 -9.08 15.32
CA PRO A 240 4.22 -9.18 14.14
C PRO A 240 4.39 -8.03 13.16
N VAL A 241 4.53 -6.79 13.65
CA VAL A 241 4.75 -5.61 12.80
C VAL A 241 6.09 -5.70 12.08
N PHE A 242 7.16 -6.06 12.80
CA PHE A 242 8.49 -6.18 12.21
C PHE A 242 8.58 -7.28 11.15
N LEU A 243 7.89 -8.41 11.35
CA LEU A 243 7.83 -9.48 10.34
C LEU A 243 7.08 -9.04 9.08
N VAL A 244 5.97 -8.33 9.24
CA VAL A 244 5.24 -7.72 8.11
C VAL A 244 6.13 -6.73 7.37
N TRP A 245 6.89 -5.90 8.09
CA TRP A 245 7.84 -4.97 7.48
C TRP A 245 8.94 -5.67 6.68
N CYS A 246 9.54 -6.71 7.25
CA CYS A 246 10.55 -7.50 6.54
C CYS A 246 9.98 -8.12 5.26
N GLY A 247 8.76 -8.67 5.34
CA GLY A 247 8.07 -9.23 4.18
C GLY A 247 7.74 -8.18 3.12
N THR A 248 7.22 -7.02 3.52
CA THR A 248 6.94 -5.91 2.60
C THR A 248 8.21 -5.40 1.94
N LEU A 249 9.29 -5.22 2.70
CA LEU A 249 10.59 -4.82 2.16
C LEU A 249 11.13 -5.85 1.17
N PHE A 250 11.00 -7.14 1.47
CA PHE A 250 11.38 -8.21 0.55
C PHE A 250 10.61 -8.10 -0.77
N VAL A 251 9.28 -7.88 -0.74
CA VAL A 251 8.47 -7.70 -1.95
C VAL A 251 8.91 -6.47 -2.75
N VAL A 252 9.21 -5.35 -2.07
CA VAL A 252 9.72 -4.12 -2.72
C VAL A 252 11.06 -4.37 -3.41
N LEU A 253 12.00 -5.04 -2.73
CA LEU A 253 13.31 -5.35 -3.30
C LEU A 253 13.22 -6.32 -4.47
N MET A 254 12.36 -7.31 -4.38
CA MET A 254 12.11 -8.25 -5.49
C MET A 254 11.49 -7.54 -6.70
N ASP A 255 10.50 -6.67 -6.50
CA ASP A 255 9.90 -5.90 -7.59
C ASP A 255 10.94 -5.00 -8.24
N LEU A 256 11.70 -4.26 -7.44
CA LEU A 256 12.78 -3.41 -7.92
C LEU A 256 13.83 -4.19 -8.72
N ALA A 257 14.22 -5.37 -8.24
CA ALA A 257 15.21 -6.21 -8.92
C ALA A 257 14.70 -6.81 -10.24
N LEU A 258 13.41 -7.20 -10.29
CA LEU A 258 12.81 -7.86 -11.44
C LEU A 258 12.32 -6.88 -12.50
N THR A 259 11.70 -5.79 -12.09
CA THR A 259 10.99 -4.86 -12.99
C THR A 259 11.62 -3.49 -13.07
N GLY A 260 12.49 -3.14 -12.12
CA GLY A 260 13.03 -1.79 -11.95
C GLY A 260 12.01 -0.79 -11.38
N GLU A 261 10.86 -1.25 -10.91
CA GLU A 261 9.76 -0.43 -10.41
C GLU A 261 9.28 -0.89 -9.04
N VAL A 262 8.35 -0.15 -8.45
CA VAL A 262 7.84 -0.40 -7.09
C VAL A 262 6.32 -0.52 -7.15
N ARG A 263 5.81 -1.44 -7.95
CA ARG A 263 4.37 -1.62 -8.21
C ARG A 263 3.72 -2.71 -7.37
N LEU A 264 4.47 -3.77 -7.08
CA LEU A 264 3.96 -4.87 -6.26
C LEU A 264 3.61 -4.43 -4.84
N ILE A 265 4.24 -3.36 -4.33
CA ILE A 265 3.85 -2.80 -3.03
C ILE A 265 2.42 -2.25 -3.05
N VAL A 266 1.99 -1.64 -4.17
CA VAL A 266 0.61 -1.15 -4.29
C VAL A 266 -0.37 -2.31 -4.28
N LEU A 267 -0.07 -3.36 -5.04
CA LEU A 267 -0.90 -4.57 -5.06
C LEU A 267 -0.95 -5.23 -3.68
N LEU A 268 0.19 -5.36 -3.01
CA LEU A 268 0.28 -5.91 -1.65
C LEU A 268 -0.52 -5.07 -0.66
N HIS A 269 -0.38 -3.74 -0.69
CA HIS A 269 -1.14 -2.82 0.14
C HIS A 269 -2.66 -3.01 -0.04
N VAL A 270 -3.12 -3.06 -1.28
CA VAL A 270 -4.54 -3.22 -1.60
C VAL A 270 -5.06 -4.58 -1.13
N THR A 271 -4.30 -5.64 -1.34
CA THR A 271 -4.69 -6.98 -0.88
C THR A 271 -4.66 -7.10 0.65
N CYS A 272 -3.70 -6.45 1.34
CA CYS A 272 -3.69 -6.33 2.80
C CYS A 272 -4.93 -5.62 3.32
N TRP A 273 -5.30 -4.49 2.72
CA TRP A 273 -6.50 -3.74 3.06
C TRP A 273 -7.77 -4.59 2.85
N TYR A 274 -7.86 -5.29 1.72
CA TYR A 274 -8.97 -6.20 1.41
C TYR A 274 -9.12 -7.30 2.47
N VAL A 275 -8.04 -8.01 2.76
CA VAL A 275 -8.04 -9.10 3.77
C VAL A 275 -8.39 -8.55 5.15
N PHE A 276 -7.84 -7.39 5.52
CA PHE A 276 -8.13 -6.72 6.78
C PHE A 276 -9.62 -6.38 6.91
N VAL A 277 -10.20 -5.69 5.94
CA VAL A 277 -11.61 -5.29 5.98
C VAL A 277 -12.53 -6.51 5.99
N HIS A 278 -12.24 -7.52 5.17
CA HIS A 278 -12.97 -8.78 5.15
C HIS A 278 -12.96 -9.46 6.53
N GLU A 279 -11.80 -9.54 7.19
CA GLU A 279 -11.66 -10.14 8.51
C GLU A 279 -12.39 -9.32 9.59
N GLN A 280 -12.33 -7.99 9.52
CA GLN A 280 -13.07 -7.10 10.43
C GLN A 280 -14.59 -7.28 10.28
N MET A 281 -15.07 -7.44 9.06
CA MET A 281 -16.50 -7.71 8.80
C MET A 281 -16.94 -9.09 9.34
N ARG A 282 -16.05 -10.09 9.30
CA ARG A 282 -16.34 -11.42 9.86
C ARG A 282 -16.39 -11.44 11.38
N ARG A 283 -15.58 -10.60 12.05
CA ARG A 283 -15.48 -10.58 13.53
C ARG A 283 -16.54 -9.73 14.17
N LYS A 284 -16.93 -8.63 13.53
CA LYS A 284 -17.97 -7.76 14.05
C LYS A 284 -19.29 -8.23 13.46
N PRO A 285 -20.23 -8.73 14.27
CA PRO A 285 -21.58 -8.94 13.79
C PRO A 285 -22.07 -7.62 13.19
N PRO A 286 -22.75 -7.66 12.05
CA PRO A 286 -23.34 -6.47 11.47
C PRO A 286 -24.16 -5.78 12.55
N GLU A 287 -23.85 -4.52 12.85
CA GLU A 287 -24.75 -3.69 13.65
C GLU A 287 -26.12 -3.94 13.07
N ARG A 288 -27.10 -4.27 13.90
CA ARG A 288 -28.50 -4.57 13.49
C ARG A 288 -29.13 -3.33 12.85
N ILE A 289 -28.64 -2.97 11.68
CA ILE A 289 -29.29 -1.99 10.84
C ILE A 289 -30.19 -2.80 9.92
N PRO A 290 -31.51 -2.73 10.06
CA PRO A 290 -32.43 -3.41 9.16
C PRO A 290 -32.36 -2.73 7.79
N ARG A 291 -31.38 -3.06 7.00
CA ARG A 291 -31.25 -2.63 5.60
C ARG A 291 -31.39 -3.88 4.75
N THR A 292 -32.57 -4.01 4.15
CA THR A 292 -32.85 -4.97 3.10
C THR A 292 -32.31 -4.45 1.78
N GLY A 293 -31.73 -5.34 0.98
CA GLY A 293 -31.26 -5.03 -0.37
C GLY A 293 -29.80 -5.40 -0.64
N SER A 294 -29.48 -5.60 -1.91
CA SER A 294 -28.17 -6.02 -2.39
C SER A 294 -27.04 -5.07 -1.96
N TRP A 295 -27.29 -3.76 -1.96
CA TRP A 295 -26.32 -2.76 -1.55
C TRP A 295 -25.97 -2.86 -0.05
N ALA A 296 -26.97 -3.10 0.79
CA ALA A 296 -26.74 -3.33 2.21
C ALA A 296 -25.92 -4.60 2.44
N TRP A 297 -26.27 -5.69 1.75
CA TRP A 297 -25.52 -6.95 1.81
C TRP A 297 -24.05 -6.77 1.38
N MET A 298 -23.78 -6.11 0.25
CA MET A 298 -22.43 -5.84 -0.24
C MET A 298 -21.58 -5.01 0.72
N ARG A 299 -22.20 -4.17 1.55
CA ARG A 299 -21.47 -3.28 2.49
C ARG A 299 -21.31 -3.83 3.89
N THR A 300 -22.17 -4.76 4.31
CA THR A 300 -22.23 -5.20 5.70
C THR A 300 -21.76 -6.63 5.90
N THR A 301 -21.62 -7.41 4.84
CA THR A 301 -21.15 -8.79 4.92
C THR A 301 -19.80 -8.97 4.23
N ALA A 302 -19.00 -9.90 4.77
CA ALA A 302 -17.69 -10.22 4.20
C ALA A 302 -17.82 -10.76 2.76
N GLY A 303 -18.81 -11.62 2.49
CA GLY A 303 -19.09 -12.14 1.15
C GLY A 303 -19.53 -11.06 0.18
N GLY A 304 -20.47 -10.20 0.60
CA GLY A 304 -20.93 -9.08 -0.21
C GLY A 304 -19.82 -8.09 -0.55
N PHE A 305 -18.95 -7.78 0.41
CA PHE A 305 -17.79 -6.94 0.20
C PHE A 305 -16.81 -7.56 -0.82
N ALA A 306 -16.57 -8.88 -0.72
CA ALA A 306 -15.72 -9.59 -1.67
C ALA A 306 -16.28 -9.52 -3.10
N VAL A 307 -17.60 -9.73 -3.26
CA VAL A 307 -18.28 -9.63 -4.56
C VAL A 307 -18.21 -8.21 -5.12
N LEU A 308 -18.39 -7.19 -4.28
CA LEU A 308 -18.31 -5.79 -4.71
C LEU A 308 -16.89 -5.44 -5.20
N HIS A 309 -15.87 -5.84 -4.45
CA HIS A 309 -14.49 -5.55 -4.82
C HIS A 309 -14.05 -6.30 -6.07
N ALA A 310 -14.29 -7.61 -6.13
CA ALA A 310 -13.97 -8.43 -7.29
C ALA A 310 -14.75 -7.98 -8.53
N GLY A 311 -16.06 -7.70 -8.38
CA GLY A 311 -16.90 -7.21 -9.47
C GLY A 311 -16.42 -5.89 -10.05
N LEU A 312 -16.00 -4.95 -9.20
CA LEU A 312 -15.45 -3.67 -9.66
C LEU A 312 -14.10 -3.86 -10.35
N ALA A 313 -13.21 -4.68 -9.81
CA ALA A 313 -11.93 -4.97 -10.43
C ALA A 313 -12.12 -5.63 -11.82
N LEU A 314 -13.01 -6.63 -11.92
CA LEU A 314 -13.32 -7.29 -13.19
C LEU A 314 -13.97 -6.34 -14.19
N ALA A 315 -14.87 -5.45 -13.73
CA ALA A 315 -15.48 -4.43 -14.60
C ALA A 315 -14.43 -3.47 -15.17
N LEU A 316 -13.45 -3.06 -14.37
CA LEU A 316 -12.34 -2.21 -14.83
C LEU A 316 -11.43 -2.93 -15.81
N VAL A 317 -11.11 -4.21 -15.57
CA VAL A 317 -10.35 -5.04 -16.52
C VAL A 317 -11.10 -5.16 -17.83
N ALA A 318 -12.41 -5.53 -17.77
CA ALA A 318 -13.23 -5.65 -18.96
C ALA A 318 -13.33 -4.34 -19.72
N ALA A 319 -13.54 -3.22 -19.03
CA ALA A 319 -13.52 -1.88 -19.65
C ALA A 319 -12.18 -1.58 -20.33
N GLY A 320 -11.06 -1.90 -19.68
CA GLY A 320 -9.73 -1.72 -20.25
C GLY A 320 -9.49 -2.57 -21.50
N VAL A 321 -9.94 -3.83 -21.49
CA VAL A 321 -9.85 -4.75 -22.64
C VAL A 321 -10.74 -4.27 -23.77
N ILE A 322 -12.02 -4.00 -23.51
CA ILE A 322 -12.96 -3.50 -24.54
C ILE A 322 -12.41 -2.23 -25.18
N TRP A 323 -11.87 -1.34 -24.35
CA TRP A 323 -11.27 -0.11 -24.80
C TRP A 323 -10.07 -0.33 -25.72
N ALA A 324 -9.17 -1.25 -25.33
CA ALA A 324 -7.98 -1.54 -26.10
C ALA A 324 -8.31 -2.12 -27.49
N TYR A 325 -9.35 -2.98 -27.59
CA TYR A 325 -9.68 -3.67 -28.83
C TYR A 325 -10.71 -2.94 -29.71
N ARG A 326 -11.67 -2.22 -29.11
CA ARG A 326 -12.79 -1.64 -29.86
C ARG A 326 -12.55 -0.20 -30.30
N PHE A 327 -11.79 0.55 -29.52
CA PHE A 327 -11.68 2.01 -29.67
C PHE A 327 -10.27 2.48 -29.95
N GLN A 328 -9.39 1.59 -30.45
CA GLN A 328 -8.05 1.98 -30.90
C GLN A 328 -8.18 3.03 -32.03
N GLY A 329 -7.67 4.23 -31.77
CA GLY A 329 -7.66 5.32 -32.77
C GLY A 329 -8.85 6.27 -32.72
N SER A 330 -9.81 6.12 -31.80
CA SER A 330 -10.91 7.07 -31.61
C SER A 330 -10.47 8.23 -30.70
N PRO A 331 -10.26 9.47 -31.25
CA PRO A 331 -9.77 10.60 -30.43
C PRO A 331 -10.73 11.00 -29.32
N GLU A 332 -12.03 10.89 -29.53
CA GLU A 332 -13.08 11.29 -28.60
C GLU A 332 -13.10 10.46 -27.30
N LEU A 333 -12.56 9.26 -27.36
CA LEU A 333 -12.51 8.35 -26.22
C LEU A 333 -11.12 8.29 -25.58
N THR A 334 -10.14 8.98 -26.14
CA THR A 334 -8.77 9.04 -25.61
C THR A 334 -8.74 9.68 -24.22
N GLU A 335 -9.61 10.66 -23.97
CA GLU A 335 -9.70 11.35 -22.68
C GLU A 335 -10.17 10.42 -21.56
N PHE A 336 -11.17 9.55 -21.80
CA PHE A 336 -11.58 8.54 -20.83
C PHE A 336 -10.50 7.45 -20.59
N ARG A 337 -9.74 7.10 -21.64
CA ARG A 337 -8.60 6.20 -21.52
C ARG A 337 -7.56 6.75 -20.53
N VAL A 338 -7.34 8.05 -20.53
CA VAL A 338 -6.41 8.72 -19.60
C VAL A 338 -6.72 8.39 -18.16
N LEU A 339 -8.00 8.26 -17.74
CA LEU A 339 -8.37 7.92 -16.37
C LEU A 339 -7.91 6.51 -15.94
N LEU A 340 -7.82 5.57 -16.88
CA LEU A 340 -7.40 4.18 -16.63
C LEU A 340 -5.96 3.91 -17.09
N ASP A 341 -5.29 4.91 -17.68
CA ASP A 341 -3.94 4.78 -18.19
C ASP A 341 -2.91 4.70 -17.03
N ARG A 342 -1.76 4.15 -17.37
CA ARG A 342 -0.56 4.10 -16.53
C ARG A 342 -0.19 5.47 -15.97
N LYS A 343 -0.25 6.50 -16.83
CA LYS A 343 0.12 7.88 -16.46
C LYS A 343 -0.81 8.49 -15.40
N SER A 344 -2.05 8.02 -15.30
CA SER A 344 -3.04 8.54 -14.34
C SER A 344 -3.00 7.83 -12.99
N PHE A 345 -2.38 6.66 -12.92
CA PHE A 345 -2.32 5.86 -11.69
C PHE A 345 -1.68 6.61 -10.50
N PRO A 346 -0.57 7.36 -10.64
CA PRO A 346 -0.02 8.16 -9.55
C PRO A 346 -1.01 9.22 -9.02
N PHE A 347 -1.81 9.83 -9.87
CA PHE A 347 -2.81 10.83 -9.45
C PHE A 347 -3.91 10.21 -8.60
N TRP A 348 -4.44 9.05 -9.00
CA TRP A 348 -5.39 8.28 -8.19
C TRP A 348 -4.82 7.94 -6.82
N THR A 349 -3.56 7.50 -6.80
CA THR A 349 -2.85 7.14 -5.58
C THR A 349 -2.66 8.36 -4.67
N ILE A 350 -2.20 9.50 -5.21
CA ILE A 350 -2.02 10.74 -4.45
C ILE A 350 -3.33 11.19 -3.83
N LEU A 351 -4.43 11.22 -4.59
CA LEU A 351 -5.75 11.59 -4.08
C LEU A 351 -6.20 10.64 -2.97
N HIS A 352 -6.07 9.33 -3.18
CA HIS A 352 -6.45 8.31 -2.20
C HIS A 352 -5.65 8.46 -0.90
N VAL A 353 -4.34 8.55 -0.99
CA VAL A 353 -3.45 8.70 0.17
C VAL A 353 -3.78 9.96 0.95
N THR A 354 -3.93 11.10 0.25
CA THR A 354 -4.22 12.39 0.91
C THR A 354 -5.55 12.36 1.66
N VAL A 355 -6.59 11.79 1.05
CA VAL A 355 -7.92 11.67 1.69
C VAL A 355 -7.87 10.71 2.89
N SER A 356 -7.02 9.70 2.83
CA SER A 356 -6.83 8.72 3.91
C SER A 356 -5.97 9.23 5.07
N LEU A 357 -5.18 10.29 4.88
CA LEU A 357 -4.38 10.91 5.94
C LEU A 357 -5.27 11.49 7.05
N GLY A 358 -4.97 11.14 8.30
CA GLY A 358 -5.70 11.67 9.47
C GLY A 358 -6.84 10.76 9.97
N ARG A 359 -6.84 9.49 9.59
CA ARG A 359 -7.65 8.43 10.23
C ARG A 359 -6.90 7.82 11.41
#